data_4fa64afe3d0fafda6a19564cc2c4b8b8
#
_entry.id   4fa64afe3d0fafda6a19564cc2c4b8b8
#
_cell.length_a   1.000
_cell.length_b   1.000
_cell.length_c   1.000
_cell.angle_alpha   90.00
_cell.angle_beta   90.00
_cell.angle_gamma   90.00
#
_symmetry.space_group_name_H-M   'P 1'
#
loop_
_entity.id
_entity.type
_entity.pdbx_description
1 polymer ?
#
loop_
_entity_poly.entity_id
_entity_poly.type
_entity_poly.pdbx_seq_one_letter_code
_entity_poly.pdbx_strand_id
1 'polypeptide(L)'
;MAEYNSLTNQAKDHGGPNLEGIPVHEEYQANINRWAFLQHSYNGSAHYRRGKYLTQYVNENAGEYISRISQTPLDNHCKSIIHIYNSFLFRNEPKRKMGNLDGLPELEAFFKDADLEGRDFNQFMRDVNIQASVYGSSLILVDKPVTSLGTRAAEQEQKIRPYLSLYTAENIIDWEFTRLPNGLYELSFLRLLEREQRSFNRKTKYYVRTFTKDKVILEEYNPDATETLETITEVPNQLGKIPAVWVYAQRSPTRGIGVSDIGDIADMQNSIYNELSEIEQQIRISGHPTLVKTIDTEASAGAGAIINMPNETDPGLRPQLLQPSGQSIDMILNSIENKVKAIDRMAHLGSVRAVEQRQGSGIRLQTEMLQLDTKLTEKAKNLQLSEEQVFRLFANFMNMNWDGEIKYPDIFNIRDRNYEMDILKKAADSKPEDPAIKQKIDEKIIDVIETDEDARLDFIENKQQAQPTTMTHSPMTTKADMIKHMREMVQQGYTDQQIMELHPELDKFFNGNGDNNGESGTYE
;
A
#
# COMPACT_ATOMS: atom_id res chain seq x y z
N MET A 1 -19.46 23.27 23.58
CA MET A 1 -20.22 23.44 22.33
C MET A 1 -19.74 24.61 21.46
N ALA A 2 -19.22 25.69 22.02
CA ALA A 2 -18.67 26.82 21.21
C ALA A 2 -17.33 26.47 20.52
N GLU A 3 -16.48 25.63 21.09
CA GLU A 3 -15.21 25.19 20.48
C GLU A 3 -15.41 24.17 19.35
N TYR A 4 -16.48 23.36 19.40
CA TYR A 4 -16.80 22.42 18.33
C TYR A 4 -17.32 23.14 17.06
N ASN A 5 -17.96 24.29 17.21
CA ASN A 5 -18.44 25.12 16.10
C ASN A 5 -17.30 25.90 15.40
N SER A 6 -16.14 26.10 16.03
CA SER A 6 -14.98 26.74 15.40
C SER A 6 -14.28 25.85 14.37
N LEU A 7 -14.30 24.53 14.56
CA LEU A 7 -13.77 23.54 13.62
C LEU A 7 -14.67 23.39 12.38
N THR A 8 -15.98 23.49 12.54
CA THR A 8 -16.94 23.41 11.42
C THR A 8 -16.92 24.64 10.50
N ASN A 9 -16.53 25.80 11.01
CA ASN A 9 -16.35 27.01 10.19
C ASN A 9 -15.03 27.02 9.39
N GLN A 10 -14.03 26.23 9.78
CA GLN A 10 -12.77 26.07 9.01
C GLN A 10 -12.97 25.23 7.74
N ALA A 11 -13.98 24.38 7.67
CA ALA A 11 -14.27 23.55 6.50
C ALA A 11 -14.65 24.34 5.23
N LYS A 12 -15.21 25.53 5.39
CA LYS A 12 -15.59 26.40 4.25
C LYS A 12 -14.40 26.91 3.44
N ASP A 13 -13.18 26.88 3.98
CA ASP A 13 -11.94 27.37 3.32
C ASP A 13 -11.20 26.27 2.51
N HIS A 14 -11.65 25.00 2.51
CA HIS A 14 -10.94 23.90 1.87
C HIS A 14 -11.16 23.77 0.34
N GLY A 15 -11.93 24.70 -0.26
CA GLY A 15 -12.07 24.80 -1.74
C GLY A 15 -12.94 23.71 -2.36
N GLY A 16 -13.65 22.91 -1.56
CA GLY A 16 -14.71 22.03 -2.03
C GLY A 16 -15.95 22.84 -2.42
N PRO A 17 -16.82 22.31 -3.29
CA PRO A 17 -18.07 22.96 -3.62
C PRO A 17 -18.95 23.05 -2.36
N ASN A 18 -19.64 24.19 -2.20
CA ASN A 18 -20.71 24.26 -1.25
C ASN A 18 -21.84 23.37 -1.77
N LEU A 19 -22.11 22.24 -1.11
CA LEU A 19 -23.15 21.28 -1.50
C LEU A 19 -24.52 21.67 -0.94
N GLU A 20 -24.77 22.96 -0.69
CA GLU A 20 -26.09 23.45 -0.29
C GLU A 20 -27.14 23.06 -1.34
N GLY A 21 -28.22 22.40 -0.87
CA GLY A 21 -29.31 21.94 -1.73
C GLY A 21 -29.16 20.53 -2.31
N ILE A 22 -28.00 19.86 -2.11
CA ILE A 22 -27.86 18.45 -2.47
C ILE A 22 -27.97 17.57 -1.21
N PRO A 23 -28.87 16.58 -1.18
CA PRO A 23 -28.87 15.58 -0.12
C PRO A 23 -27.55 14.79 -0.12
N VAL A 24 -26.90 14.71 1.03
CA VAL A 24 -25.67 13.95 1.23
C VAL A 24 -25.85 12.95 2.37
N HIS A 25 -25.07 11.87 2.35
CA HIS A 25 -25.11 10.85 3.39
C HIS A 25 -24.66 11.42 4.75
N GLU A 26 -25.26 10.97 5.86
CA GLU A 26 -24.91 11.43 7.22
C GLU A 26 -23.43 11.21 7.53
N GLU A 27 -22.90 10.06 7.17
CA GLU A 27 -21.46 9.74 7.34
C GLU A 27 -20.56 10.62 6.49
N TYR A 28 -21.00 11.06 5.31
CA TYR A 28 -20.27 12.04 4.50
C TYR A 28 -20.13 13.36 5.27
N GLN A 29 -21.24 13.87 5.79
CA GLN A 29 -21.26 15.11 6.59
C GLN A 29 -20.37 15.02 7.83
N ALA A 30 -20.39 13.87 8.51
CA ALA A 30 -19.58 13.65 9.71
C ALA A 30 -18.08 13.59 9.44
N ASN A 31 -17.68 13.08 8.26
CA ASN A 31 -16.29 12.77 7.98
C ASN A 31 -15.58 13.74 7.02
N ILE A 32 -16.30 14.61 6.29
CA ILE A 32 -15.71 15.45 5.23
C ILE A 32 -14.55 16.32 5.72
N ASN A 33 -14.66 16.92 6.90
CA ASN A 33 -13.58 17.72 7.48
C ASN A 33 -12.37 16.87 7.87
N ARG A 34 -12.62 15.66 8.37
CA ARG A 34 -11.56 14.71 8.71
C ARG A 34 -10.83 14.24 7.44
N TRP A 35 -11.55 13.93 6.39
CA TRP A 35 -10.98 13.55 5.10
C TRP A 35 -10.12 14.67 4.50
N ALA A 36 -10.60 15.91 4.52
CA ALA A 36 -9.82 17.07 4.07
C ALA A 36 -8.51 17.22 4.88
N PHE A 37 -8.56 17.06 6.21
CA PHE A 37 -7.36 17.08 7.05
C PHE A 37 -6.38 15.95 6.70
N LEU A 38 -6.86 14.71 6.50
CA LEU A 38 -6.03 13.57 6.13
C LEU A 38 -5.38 13.77 4.76
N GLN A 39 -6.15 14.27 3.79
CA GLN A 39 -5.62 14.58 2.45
C GLN A 39 -4.55 15.68 2.50
N HIS A 40 -4.78 16.74 3.28
CA HIS A 40 -3.77 17.78 3.47
C HIS A 40 -2.54 17.24 4.19
N SER A 41 -2.71 16.36 5.18
CA SER A 41 -1.59 15.71 5.89
C SER A 41 -0.76 14.83 4.98
N TYR A 42 -1.39 14.11 4.04
CA TYR A 42 -0.71 13.33 3.03
C TYR A 42 -0.03 14.22 1.97
N ASN A 43 -0.74 15.18 1.38
CA ASN A 43 -0.20 16.06 0.34
C ASN A 43 0.91 16.96 0.89
N GLY A 44 0.76 17.42 2.13
CA GLY A 44 1.73 18.26 2.81
C GLY A 44 1.89 19.65 2.23
N SER A 45 2.97 20.34 2.57
CA SER A 45 3.43 21.59 1.99
C SER A 45 2.33 22.66 1.81
N ALA A 46 2.04 23.08 0.58
CA ALA A 46 1.06 24.14 0.29
C ALA A 46 -0.37 23.80 0.73
N HIS A 47 -0.77 22.52 0.63
CA HIS A 47 -2.08 22.05 1.06
C HIS A 47 -2.23 22.15 2.58
N TYR A 48 -1.20 21.73 3.32
CA TYR A 48 -1.19 21.79 4.78
C TYR A 48 -1.24 23.25 5.28
N ARG A 49 -0.51 24.15 4.63
CA ARG A 49 -0.55 25.60 4.94
C ARG A 49 -1.92 26.22 4.68
N ARG A 50 -2.61 25.83 3.59
CA ARG A 50 -3.98 26.28 3.31
C ARG A 50 -4.97 25.85 4.39
N GLY A 51 -4.80 24.64 4.94
CA GLY A 51 -5.61 24.12 6.01
C GLY A 51 -5.46 24.84 7.35
N LYS A 52 -4.44 25.72 7.50
CA LYS A 52 -4.19 26.53 8.70
C LYS A 52 -4.16 25.69 9.99
N TYR A 53 -3.46 24.55 9.94
CA TYR A 53 -3.39 23.60 11.06
C TYR A 53 -2.43 24.02 12.17
N LEU A 54 -1.80 25.19 12.03
CA LEU A 54 -0.99 25.79 13.06
C LEU A 54 -1.87 26.51 14.08
N THR A 55 -1.63 26.31 15.36
CA THR A 55 -2.37 26.99 16.43
C THR A 55 -1.97 28.44 16.50
N GLN A 56 -2.93 29.35 16.42
CA GLN A 56 -2.69 30.79 16.55
C GLN A 56 -2.52 31.15 18.04
N TYR A 57 -1.53 31.98 18.39
CA TYR A 57 -1.38 32.50 19.75
C TYR A 57 -2.44 33.56 20.07
N VAL A 58 -2.79 33.67 21.35
CA VAL A 58 -3.85 34.57 21.82
C VAL A 58 -3.61 36.03 21.43
N ASN A 59 -2.37 36.48 21.44
CA ASN A 59 -1.99 37.86 21.15
C ASN A 59 -1.33 38.03 19.77
N GLU A 60 -1.37 37.02 18.90
CA GLU A 60 -0.77 37.04 17.58
C GLU A 60 -1.69 37.74 16.57
N ASN A 61 -1.19 38.74 15.86
CA ASN A 61 -1.97 39.36 14.80
C ASN A 61 -2.00 38.49 13.52
N ALA A 62 -2.97 38.76 12.64
CA ALA A 62 -3.17 37.96 11.43
C ALA A 62 -1.94 37.93 10.50
N GLY A 63 -1.17 39.02 10.41
CA GLY A 63 0.04 39.09 9.59
C GLY A 63 1.18 38.23 10.14
N GLU A 64 1.37 38.24 11.45
CA GLU A 64 2.35 37.40 12.14
C GLU A 64 1.99 35.91 12.00
N TYR A 65 0.72 35.57 12.18
CA TYR A 65 0.22 34.21 12.00
C TYR A 65 0.46 33.67 10.58
N ILE A 66 0.14 34.45 9.53
CA ILE A 66 0.40 34.08 8.14
C ILE A 66 1.91 33.94 7.87
N SER A 67 2.73 34.83 8.42
CA SER A 67 4.19 34.74 8.33
C SER A 67 4.70 33.45 8.96
N ARG A 68 4.20 33.11 10.14
CA ARG A 68 4.56 31.88 10.87
C ARG A 68 4.16 30.62 10.11
N ILE A 69 2.93 30.54 9.57
CA ILE A 69 2.49 29.45 8.69
C ILE A 69 3.41 29.28 7.48
N SER A 70 3.84 30.39 6.85
CA SER A 70 4.66 30.32 5.63
C SER A 70 6.06 29.78 5.90
N GLN A 71 6.58 29.95 7.10
CA GLN A 71 7.95 29.62 7.49
C GLN A 71 8.09 28.28 8.21
N THR A 72 7.02 27.81 8.87
CA THR A 72 7.06 26.54 9.58
C THR A 72 7.27 25.37 8.61
N PRO A 73 8.32 24.54 8.79
CA PRO A 73 8.53 23.34 7.99
C PRO A 73 7.52 22.26 8.40
N LEU A 74 7.18 21.39 7.46
CA LEU A 74 6.37 20.20 7.72
C LEU A 74 7.22 18.96 7.47
N ASP A 75 7.40 18.14 8.50
CA ASP A 75 7.92 16.78 8.37
C ASP A 75 6.77 15.82 8.03
N ASN A 76 6.72 15.36 6.77
CA ASN A 76 5.57 14.60 6.26
C ASN A 76 5.73 13.10 6.49
N HIS A 77 5.38 12.65 7.68
CA HIS A 77 5.35 11.22 8.05
C HIS A 77 4.22 10.47 7.36
N CYS A 78 3.04 11.08 7.19
CA CYS A 78 1.87 10.45 6.56
C CYS A 78 2.17 9.95 5.16
N LYS A 79 2.77 10.81 4.33
CA LYS A 79 3.16 10.46 2.96
C LYS A 79 4.21 9.36 2.93
N SER A 80 5.24 9.49 3.76
CA SER A 80 6.33 8.52 3.85
C SER A 80 5.82 7.11 4.18
N ILE A 81 4.92 6.99 5.16
CA ILE A 81 4.36 5.71 5.61
C ILE A 81 3.53 5.04 4.51
N ILE A 82 2.61 5.79 3.88
CA ILE A 82 1.78 5.25 2.78
C ILE A 82 2.65 4.78 1.62
N HIS A 83 3.68 5.54 1.26
CA HIS A 83 4.60 5.14 0.19
C HIS A 83 5.39 3.89 0.54
N ILE A 84 5.81 3.72 1.80
CA ILE A 84 6.48 2.49 2.25
C ILE A 84 5.54 1.29 2.12
N TYR A 85 4.30 1.38 2.63
CA TYR A 85 3.32 0.29 2.49
C TYR A 85 3.05 -0.05 1.04
N ASN A 86 2.83 0.97 0.20
CA ASN A 86 2.57 0.78 -1.22
C ASN A 86 3.75 0.13 -1.96
N SER A 87 4.99 0.51 -1.59
CA SER A 87 6.21 -0.07 -2.16
C SER A 87 6.37 -1.55 -1.82
N PHE A 88 6.00 -1.98 -0.61
CA PHE A 88 6.01 -3.38 -0.24
C PHE A 88 4.90 -4.17 -0.95
N LEU A 89 3.65 -3.65 -0.95
CA LEU A 89 2.49 -4.32 -1.54
C LEU A 89 2.67 -4.61 -3.04
N PHE A 90 3.25 -3.67 -3.77
CA PHE A 90 3.44 -3.78 -5.23
C PHE A 90 4.89 -4.03 -5.63
N ARG A 91 5.71 -4.57 -4.71
CA ARG A 91 7.07 -5.00 -5.02
C ARG A 91 7.09 -6.16 -6.01
N ASN A 92 6.21 -7.13 -5.78
CA ASN A 92 5.93 -8.24 -6.67
C ASN A 92 4.55 -8.05 -7.27
N GLU A 93 4.42 -8.30 -8.57
CA GLU A 93 3.12 -8.18 -9.25
C GLU A 93 2.19 -9.31 -8.80
N PRO A 94 0.88 -9.00 -8.61
CA PRO A 94 -0.12 -10.02 -8.35
C PRO A 94 -0.23 -11.00 -9.51
N LYS A 95 -0.36 -12.29 -9.20
CA LYS A 95 -0.62 -13.32 -10.21
C LYS A 95 -2.11 -13.27 -10.60
N ARG A 96 -2.37 -13.11 -11.88
CA ARG A 96 -3.72 -12.99 -12.43
C ARG A 96 -3.96 -14.07 -13.47
N LYS A 97 -4.84 -15.01 -13.17
CA LYS A 97 -5.36 -15.99 -14.14
C LYS A 97 -6.72 -15.48 -14.60
N MET A 98 -6.81 -15.01 -15.83
CA MET A 98 -8.01 -14.32 -16.30
C MET A 98 -9.10 -15.29 -16.79
N GLY A 99 -8.79 -16.60 -16.89
CA GLY A 99 -9.76 -17.61 -17.28
C GLY A 99 -10.34 -17.33 -18.67
N ASN A 100 -11.65 -17.30 -18.78
CA ASN A 100 -12.35 -17.09 -20.06
C ASN A 100 -12.17 -15.68 -20.66
N LEU A 101 -11.55 -14.75 -19.96
CA LEU A 101 -11.19 -13.43 -20.50
C LEU A 101 -9.81 -13.43 -21.16
N ASP A 102 -8.99 -14.48 -20.99
CA ASP A 102 -7.66 -14.55 -21.58
C ASP A 102 -7.71 -14.45 -23.11
N GLY A 103 -6.76 -13.69 -23.67
CA GLY A 103 -6.67 -13.48 -25.12
C GLY A 103 -7.68 -12.52 -25.71
N LEU A 104 -8.53 -11.85 -24.90
CA LEU A 104 -9.41 -10.80 -25.39
C LEU A 104 -8.62 -9.52 -25.67
N PRO A 105 -8.69 -8.93 -26.87
CA PRO A 105 -8.00 -7.68 -27.20
C PRO A 105 -8.41 -6.52 -26.28
N GLU A 106 -9.66 -6.49 -25.83
CA GLU A 106 -10.18 -5.49 -24.93
C GLU A 106 -9.53 -5.59 -23.54
N LEU A 107 -9.24 -6.81 -23.06
CA LEU A 107 -8.56 -7.05 -21.81
C LEU A 107 -7.08 -6.63 -21.89
N GLU A 108 -6.38 -6.98 -22.96
CA GLU A 108 -5.00 -6.54 -23.16
C GLU A 108 -4.88 -5.02 -23.22
N ALA A 109 -5.81 -4.35 -23.91
CA ALA A 109 -5.87 -2.90 -23.94
C ALA A 109 -6.20 -2.31 -22.56
N PHE A 110 -7.06 -2.98 -21.78
CA PHE A 110 -7.40 -2.58 -20.41
C PHE A 110 -6.21 -2.67 -19.46
N PHE A 111 -5.38 -3.71 -19.55
CA PHE A 111 -4.17 -3.80 -18.73
C PHE A 111 -3.14 -2.71 -19.07
N LYS A 112 -3.02 -2.33 -20.34
CA LYS A 112 -2.07 -1.29 -20.79
C LYS A 112 -2.51 0.12 -20.45
N ASP A 113 -3.82 0.34 -20.40
CA ASP A 113 -4.43 1.64 -20.15
C ASP A 113 -5.78 1.43 -19.48
N ALA A 114 -5.80 1.41 -18.15
CA ALA A 114 -6.98 1.05 -17.37
C ALA A 114 -8.06 2.14 -17.37
N ASP A 115 -7.67 3.41 -17.45
CA ASP A 115 -8.51 4.59 -17.22
C ASP A 115 -8.74 5.48 -18.44
N LEU A 116 -8.24 5.09 -19.61
CA LEU A 116 -8.21 5.89 -20.84
C LEU A 116 -7.32 7.15 -20.77
N GLU A 117 -6.48 7.26 -19.75
CA GLU A 117 -5.51 8.34 -19.56
C GLU A 117 -4.05 7.86 -19.72
N GLY A 118 -3.85 6.58 -20.04
CA GLY A 118 -2.55 5.96 -20.29
C GLY A 118 -1.90 5.31 -19.07
N ARG A 119 -2.62 5.16 -17.94
CA ARG A 119 -2.13 4.42 -16.77
C ARG A 119 -2.37 2.93 -16.94
N ASP A 120 -1.32 2.12 -16.76
CA ASP A 120 -1.49 0.68 -16.69
C ASP A 120 -2.28 0.25 -15.44
N PHE A 121 -2.84 -0.95 -15.49
CA PHE A 121 -3.71 -1.45 -14.43
C PHE A 121 -3.00 -1.55 -13.07
N ASN A 122 -1.72 -1.93 -13.01
CA ASN A 122 -0.96 -2.00 -11.76
C ASN A 122 -0.75 -0.61 -11.17
N GLN A 123 -0.43 0.37 -12.01
CA GLN A 123 -0.29 1.76 -11.57
C GLN A 123 -1.62 2.32 -11.07
N PHE A 124 -2.73 2.04 -11.77
CA PHE A 124 -4.07 2.42 -11.31
C PHE A 124 -4.39 1.83 -9.93
N MET A 125 -4.13 0.53 -9.71
CA MET A 125 -4.37 -0.12 -8.42
C MET A 125 -3.46 0.40 -7.29
N ARG A 126 -2.23 0.85 -7.62
CA ARG A 126 -1.36 1.57 -6.66
C ARG A 126 -1.99 2.88 -6.21
N ASP A 127 -2.54 3.67 -7.14
CA ASP A 127 -3.21 4.93 -6.83
C ASP A 127 -4.48 4.68 -6.00
N VAL A 128 -5.27 3.66 -6.34
CA VAL A 128 -6.42 3.21 -5.56
C VAL A 128 -6.03 2.88 -4.12
N ASN A 129 -4.96 2.10 -3.91
CA ASN A 129 -4.47 1.76 -2.58
C ASN A 129 -3.99 2.98 -1.79
N ILE A 130 -3.32 3.94 -2.45
CA ILE A 130 -2.90 5.19 -1.81
C ILE A 130 -4.12 5.96 -1.31
N GLN A 131 -5.14 6.15 -2.16
CA GLN A 131 -6.34 6.89 -1.75
C GLN A 131 -7.13 6.15 -0.67
N ALA A 132 -7.26 4.83 -0.78
CA ALA A 132 -7.86 4.03 0.29
C ALA A 132 -7.09 4.17 1.61
N SER A 133 -5.75 4.20 1.58
CA SER A 133 -4.90 4.39 2.77
C SER A 133 -5.08 5.76 3.41
N VAL A 134 -5.25 6.82 2.60
CA VAL A 134 -5.49 8.19 3.09
C VAL A 134 -6.86 8.33 3.74
N TYR A 135 -7.91 7.96 3.03
CA TYR A 135 -9.29 8.21 3.45
C TYR A 135 -9.92 7.07 4.27
N GLY A 136 -9.28 5.90 4.28
CA GLY A 136 -9.83 4.65 4.81
C GLY A 136 -10.52 3.82 3.74
N SER A 137 -11.11 4.45 2.73
CA SER A 137 -11.73 3.80 1.58
C SER A 137 -11.66 4.66 0.32
N SER A 138 -11.74 4.02 -0.84
CA SER A 138 -11.89 4.62 -2.17
C SER A 138 -12.88 3.80 -2.98
N LEU A 139 -13.32 4.33 -4.11
CA LEU A 139 -14.26 3.66 -4.99
C LEU A 139 -13.68 3.55 -6.40
N ILE A 140 -13.77 2.37 -6.98
CA ILE A 140 -13.51 2.12 -8.40
C ILE A 140 -14.85 2.03 -9.11
N LEU A 141 -15.10 2.91 -10.06
CA LEU A 141 -16.21 2.79 -11.00
C LEU A 141 -15.72 2.10 -12.25
N VAL A 142 -16.35 0.99 -12.62
CA VAL A 142 -16.14 0.33 -13.90
C VAL A 142 -17.20 0.88 -14.85
N ASP A 143 -16.80 1.57 -15.91
CA ASP A 143 -17.72 2.20 -16.83
C ASP A 143 -17.40 1.79 -18.27
N LYS A 144 -18.36 1.91 -19.16
CA LYS A 144 -18.17 1.68 -20.61
C LYS A 144 -18.94 2.77 -21.36
N PRO A 145 -18.30 3.43 -22.35
CA PRO A 145 -19.00 4.44 -23.13
C PRO A 145 -20.29 3.89 -23.76
N VAL A 146 -21.39 4.61 -23.57
CA VAL A 146 -22.67 4.25 -24.21
C VAL A 146 -22.57 4.49 -25.70
N THR A 147 -22.81 3.45 -26.50
CA THR A 147 -22.71 3.52 -27.94
C THR A 147 -24.00 3.06 -28.62
N SER A 148 -24.28 3.59 -29.81
CA SER A 148 -25.35 3.10 -30.69
C SER A 148 -24.87 1.98 -31.63
N LEU A 149 -23.63 1.47 -31.45
CA LEU A 149 -23.04 0.44 -32.27
C LEU A 149 -23.70 -0.91 -31.94
N GLY A 150 -24.32 -1.51 -32.94
CA GLY A 150 -25.09 -2.75 -32.78
C GLY A 150 -24.26 -4.04 -32.70
N THR A 151 -22.92 -3.96 -32.88
CA THR A 151 -22.07 -5.16 -32.92
C THR A 151 -20.75 -4.94 -32.17
N ARG A 152 -20.26 -6.01 -31.51
CA ARG A 152 -18.96 -6.02 -30.85
C ARG A 152 -17.78 -5.70 -31.79
N ALA A 153 -17.86 -6.15 -33.06
CA ALA A 153 -16.82 -5.87 -34.05
C ALA A 153 -16.68 -4.36 -34.31
N ALA A 154 -17.80 -3.63 -34.38
CA ALA A 154 -17.79 -2.17 -34.56
C ALA A 154 -17.26 -1.46 -33.30
N GLU A 155 -17.55 -1.96 -32.08
CA GLU A 155 -16.97 -1.44 -30.84
C GLU A 155 -15.45 -1.64 -30.78
N GLN A 156 -14.95 -2.81 -31.22
CA GLN A 156 -13.52 -3.11 -31.32
C GLN A 156 -12.80 -2.18 -32.30
N GLU A 157 -13.39 -1.94 -33.46
CA GLU A 157 -12.85 -1.02 -34.48
C GLU A 157 -12.71 0.40 -33.92
N GLN A 158 -13.68 0.85 -33.11
CA GLN A 158 -13.66 2.14 -32.44
C GLN A 158 -12.92 2.12 -31.07
N LYS A 159 -12.31 0.99 -30.68
CA LYS A 159 -11.60 0.78 -29.41
C LYS A 159 -12.46 1.07 -28.18
N ILE A 160 -13.78 0.83 -28.28
CA ILE A 160 -14.70 1.01 -27.16
C ILE A 160 -14.60 -0.21 -26.27
N ARG A 161 -14.23 0.04 -25.01
CA ARG A 161 -14.02 -1.00 -23.98
C ARG A 161 -14.39 -0.48 -22.60
N PRO A 162 -14.60 -1.35 -21.62
CA PRO A 162 -14.68 -0.92 -20.23
C PRO A 162 -13.40 -0.22 -19.77
N TYR A 163 -13.55 0.75 -18.89
CA TYR A 163 -12.46 1.51 -18.26
C TYR A 163 -12.76 1.77 -16.79
N LEU A 164 -11.77 2.23 -16.05
CA LEU A 164 -11.88 2.50 -14.62
C LEU A 164 -11.80 3.99 -14.32
N SER A 165 -12.59 4.41 -13.35
CA SER A 165 -12.46 5.73 -12.75
C SER A 165 -12.30 5.59 -11.24
N LEU A 166 -11.35 6.32 -10.66
CA LEU A 166 -11.08 6.34 -9.23
C LEU A 166 -11.79 7.52 -8.57
N TYR A 167 -12.61 7.24 -7.56
CA TYR A 167 -13.24 8.26 -6.73
C TYR A 167 -12.72 8.18 -5.30
N THR A 168 -12.32 9.34 -4.77
CA THR A 168 -11.95 9.49 -3.36
C THR A 168 -13.18 9.66 -2.49
N ALA A 169 -13.06 9.44 -1.19
CA ALA A 169 -14.18 9.58 -0.25
C ALA A 169 -14.86 10.96 -0.31
N GLU A 170 -14.11 12.03 -0.62
CA GLU A 170 -14.66 13.39 -0.78
C GLU A 170 -15.60 13.53 -1.98
N ASN A 171 -15.48 12.65 -2.95
CA ASN A 171 -16.30 12.68 -4.18
C ASN A 171 -17.49 11.73 -4.13
N ILE A 172 -17.59 10.90 -3.09
CA ILE A 172 -18.70 9.96 -2.87
C ILE A 172 -19.66 10.61 -1.89
N ILE A 173 -20.67 11.31 -2.40
CA ILE A 173 -21.50 12.18 -1.57
C ILE A 173 -22.72 11.49 -0.95
N ASP A 174 -23.21 10.40 -1.57
CA ASP A 174 -24.33 9.63 -1.03
C ASP A 174 -24.31 8.18 -1.52
N TRP A 175 -24.73 7.23 -0.67
CA TRP A 175 -24.77 5.81 -1.00
C TRP A 175 -25.77 5.05 -0.12
N GLU A 176 -26.32 3.96 -0.66
CA GLU A 176 -27.20 3.07 0.08
C GLU A 176 -26.91 1.60 -0.25
N PHE A 177 -26.86 0.76 0.78
CA PHE A 177 -26.75 -0.68 0.65
C PHE A 177 -28.05 -1.37 1.07
N THR A 178 -28.66 -2.12 0.16
CA THR A 178 -29.86 -2.89 0.44
C THR A 178 -29.53 -4.35 0.72
N ARG A 179 -30.14 -4.93 1.75
CA ARG A 179 -30.01 -6.35 2.07
C ARG A 179 -30.91 -7.18 1.17
N LEU A 180 -30.31 -8.09 0.41
CA LEU A 180 -31.03 -9.02 -0.45
C LEU A 180 -31.64 -10.18 0.37
N PRO A 181 -32.64 -10.93 -0.18
CA PRO A 181 -33.25 -12.09 0.48
C PRO A 181 -32.25 -13.21 0.84
N ASN A 182 -31.16 -13.34 0.11
CA ASN A 182 -30.07 -14.27 0.38
C ASN A 182 -29.10 -13.81 1.49
N GLY A 183 -29.38 -12.65 2.12
CA GLY A 183 -28.57 -12.07 3.19
C GLY A 183 -27.38 -11.22 2.74
N LEU A 184 -27.08 -11.19 1.45
CA LEU A 184 -26.02 -10.35 0.90
C LEU A 184 -26.46 -8.87 0.87
N TYR A 185 -25.49 -7.97 1.00
CA TYR A 185 -25.71 -6.54 0.81
C TYR A 185 -25.23 -6.11 -0.57
N GLU A 186 -26.08 -5.43 -1.28
CA GLU A 186 -25.80 -4.88 -2.60
C GLU A 186 -25.95 -3.37 -2.57
N LEU A 187 -25.08 -2.67 -3.30
CA LEU A 187 -25.19 -1.22 -3.49
C LEU A 187 -26.42 -0.93 -4.33
N SER A 188 -27.39 -0.22 -3.77
CA SER A 188 -28.67 0.10 -4.42
C SER A 188 -28.76 1.53 -4.93
N PHE A 189 -27.97 2.43 -4.34
CA PHE A 189 -27.88 3.84 -4.70
C PHE A 189 -26.46 4.34 -4.53
N LEU A 190 -26.00 5.18 -5.46
CA LEU A 190 -24.70 5.84 -5.41
C LEU A 190 -24.76 7.20 -6.08
N ARG A 191 -24.23 8.22 -5.40
CA ARG A 191 -24.12 9.57 -5.95
C ARG A 191 -22.67 10.05 -5.86
N LEU A 192 -22.13 10.43 -7.02
CA LEU A 192 -20.74 10.87 -7.17
C LEU A 192 -20.69 12.32 -7.61
N LEU A 193 -19.74 13.06 -7.06
CA LEU A 193 -19.45 14.45 -7.43
C LEU A 193 -18.24 14.46 -8.38
N GLU A 194 -18.40 15.04 -9.55
CA GLU A 194 -17.36 15.20 -10.55
C GLU A 194 -17.05 16.68 -10.77
N ARG A 195 -15.79 16.99 -10.98
CA ARG A 195 -15.31 18.36 -11.21
C ARG A 195 -14.68 18.47 -12.59
N GLU A 196 -15.23 19.34 -13.43
CA GLU A 196 -14.61 19.71 -14.71
C GLU A 196 -13.66 20.88 -14.51
N GLN A 197 -12.36 20.65 -14.69
CA GLN A 197 -11.37 21.72 -14.70
C GLN A 197 -11.47 22.50 -16.01
N ARG A 198 -11.63 23.83 -15.88
CA ARG A 198 -11.69 24.73 -17.04
C ARG A 198 -10.48 25.65 -17.09
N SER A 199 -10.20 26.17 -18.30
CA SER A 199 -9.14 27.14 -18.52
C SER A 199 -9.38 28.43 -17.72
N PHE A 200 -8.31 29.21 -17.55
CA PHE A 200 -8.33 30.52 -16.90
C PHE A 200 -9.52 31.38 -17.38
N ASN A 201 -10.20 32.06 -16.46
CA ASN A 201 -11.42 32.87 -16.66
C ASN A 201 -12.74 32.09 -16.90
N ARG A 202 -12.79 30.79 -16.79
CA ARG A 202 -14.05 30.03 -16.81
C ARG A 202 -14.36 29.48 -15.42
N LYS A 203 -15.61 29.61 -14.97
CA LYS A 203 -16.06 28.99 -13.71
C LYS A 203 -15.91 27.47 -13.83
N THR A 204 -15.40 26.83 -12.78
CA THR A 204 -15.38 25.38 -12.64
C THR A 204 -16.82 24.86 -12.67
N LYS A 205 -17.08 23.82 -13.45
CA LYS A 205 -18.37 23.13 -13.44
C LYS A 205 -18.28 21.89 -12.56
N TYR A 206 -19.37 21.62 -11.90
CA TYR A 206 -19.54 20.41 -11.10
C TYR A 206 -20.70 19.60 -11.67
N TYR A 207 -20.54 18.30 -11.68
CA TYR A 207 -21.54 17.36 -12.11
C TYR A 207 -21.82 16.39 -10.99
N VAL A 208 -23.07 16.01 -10.86
CA VAL A 208 -23.54 14.96 -9.95
C VAL A 208 -23.96 13.78 -10.81
N ARG A 209 -23.31 12.65 -10.66
CA ARG A 209 -23.66 11.41 -11.33
C ARG A 209 -24.33 10.47 -10.34
N THR A 210 -25.61 10.18 -10.57
CA THR A 210 -26.44 9.32 -9.72
C THR A 210 -26.66 7.98 -10.40
N PHE A 211 -26.31 6.90 -9.68
CA PHE A 211 -26.49 5.52 -10.12
C PHE A 211 -27.57 4.84 -9.30
N THR A 212 -28.50 4.19 -10.01
CA THR A 212 -29.47 3.24 -9.44
C THR A 212 -29.39 1.92 -10.19
N LYS A 213 -30.15 0.92 -9.77
CA LYS A 213 -30.23 -0.36 -10.53
C LYS A 213 -30.81 -0.17 -11.93
N ASP A 214 -31.72 0.80 -12.09
CA ASP A 214 -32.51 0.97 -13.31
C ASP A 214 -31.92 2.02 -14.25
N LYS A 215 -31.30 3.07 -13.69
CA LYS A 215 -30.85 4.23 -14.48
C LYS A 215 -29.60 4.89 -13.94
N VAL A 216 -28.92 5.61 -14.81
CA VAL A 216 -27.81 6.53 -14.51
C VAL A 216 -28.21 7.93 -14.94
N ILE A 217 -28.12 8.90 -14.02
CA ILE A 217 -28.49 10.29 -14.24
C ILE A 217 -27.24 11.15 -14.10
N LEU A 218 -26.98 12.03 -15.06
CA LEU A 218 -25.95 13.05 -14.98
C LEU A 218 -26.60 14.42 -14.90
N GLU A 219 -26.28 15.16 -13.85
CA GLU A 219 -26.83 16.49 -13.54
C GLU A 219 -25.69 17.50 -13.43
N GLU A 220 -25.88 18.70 -14.00
CA GLU A 220 -24.97 19.84 -13.74
C GLU A 220 -25.36 20.49 -12.40
N TYR A 221 -24.38 20.67 -11.52
CA TYR A 221 -24.59 21.32 -10.23
C TYR A 221 -24.19 22.80 -10.31
N ASN A 222 -25.13 23.66 -10.00
CA ASN A 222 -24.93 25.10 -9.93
C ASN A 222 -25.45 25.65 -8.59
N PRO A 223 -24.56 25.96 -7.63
CA PRO A 223 -24.95 26.43 -6.31
C PRO A 223 -25.64 27.82 -6.33
N ASP A 224 -25.46 28.59 -7.40
CA ASP A 224 -26.00 29.94 -7.54
C ASP A 224 -27.38 29.96 -8.22
N ALA A 225 -27.87 28.83 -8.71
CA ALA A 225 -29.15 28.73 -9.43
C ALA A 225 -30.32 28.44 -8.48
N THR A 226 -31.53 28.79 -8.91
CA THR A 226 -32.78 28.51 -8.18
C THR A 226 -33.03 27.00 -8.08
N GLU A 227 -32.73 26.27 -9.18
CA GLU A 227 -32.65 24.81 -9.18
C GLU A 227 -31.16 24.45 -9.18
N THR A 228 -30.69 23.88 -8.08
CA THR A 228 -29.28 23.57 -7.87
C THR A 228 -28.76 22.42 -8.74
N LEU A 229 -29.65 21.56 -9.25
CA LEU A 229 -29.35 20.42 -10.13
C LEU A 229 -30.16 20.54 -11.41
N GLU A 230 -29.47 20.50 -12.56
CA GLU A 230 -30.08 20.45 -13.90
C GLU A 230 -29.71 19.13 -14.58
N THR A 231 -30.71 18.32 -14.91
CA THR A 231 -30.49 17.02 -15.57
C THR A 231 -29.99 17.22 -17.00
N ILE A 232 -28.79 16.73 -17.29
CA ILE A 232 -28.20 16.75 -18.65
C ILE A 232 -28.57 15.48 -19.40
N THR A 233 -28.43 14.33 -18.75
CA THR A 233 -28.59 13.02 -19.39
C THR A 233 -29.19 12.03 -18.41
N GLU A 234 -30.14 11.24 -18.87
CA GLU A 234 -30.67 10.08 -18.18
C GLU A 234 -30.64 8.87 -19.11
N VAL A 235 -29.95 7.81 -18.69
CA VAL A 235 -29.81 6.58 -19.48
C VAL A 235 -30.16 5.35 -18.64
N PRO A 236 -30.76 4.30 -19.23
CA PRO A 236 -31.01 3.06 -18.51
C PRO A 236 -29.70 2.37 -18.12
N ASN A 237 -29.66 1.80 -16.92
CA ASN A 237 -28.54 0.99 -16.46
C ASN A 237 -28.66 -0.44 -17.05
N GLN A 238 -27.88 -0.72 -18.07
CA GLN A 238 -27.93 -2.00 -18.79
C GLN A 238 -27.47 -3.21 -17.96
N LEU A 239 -26.71 -2.98 -16.89
CA LEU A 239 -26.18 -4.05 -16.01
C LEU A 239 -27.17 -4.50 -14.94
N GLY A 240 -28.23 -3.73 -14.65
CA GLY A 240 -29.16 -3.99 -13.55
C GLY A 240 -28.51 -3.98 -12.16
N LYS A 241 -27.28 -3.49 -12.05
CA LYS A 241 -26.53 -3.28 -10.80
C LYS A 241 -25.58 -2.09 -10.96
N ILE A 242 -25.19 -1.49 -9.84
CA ILE A 242 -24.25 -0.36 -9.86
C ILE A 242 -22.84 -0.89 -10.09
N PRO A 243 -22.13 -0.44 -11.13
CA PRO A 243 -20.82 -0.97 -11.50
C PRO A 243 -19.68 -0.33 -10.68
N ALA A 244 -19.82 -0.31 -9.37
CA ALA A 244 -18.89 0.32 -8.45
C ALA A 244 -18.35 -0.68 -7.45
N VAL A 245 -17.06 -0.59 -7.15
CA VAL A 245 -16.34 -1.45 -6.21
C VAL A 245 -15.72 -0.60 -5.12
N TRP A 246 -16.10 -0.86 -3.87
CA TRP A 246 -15.47 -0.24 -2.70
C TRP A 246 -14.16 -0.92 -2.35
N VAL A 247 -13.10 -0.13 -2.24
CA VAL A 247 -11.78 -0.57 -1.81
C VAL A 247 -11.50 0.00 -0.43
N TYR A 248 -11.20 -0.86 0.53
CA TYR A 248 -10.94 -0.48 1.91
C TYR A 248 -9.48 -0.66 2.26
N ALA A 249 -8.87 0.32 2.93
CA ALA A 249 -7.59 0.12 3.60
C ALA A 249 -7.77 -0.86 4.77
N GLN A 250 -8.74 -0.57 5.63
CA GLN A 250 -9.25 -1.45 6.66
C GLN A 250 -10.76 -1.26 6.76
N ARG A 251 -11.51 -2.34 6.90
CA ARG A 251 -12.97 -2.29 7.00
C ARG A 251 -13.41 -1.76 8.35
N SER A 252 -14.40 -0.87 8.36
CA SER A 252 -15.12 -0.45 9.55
C SER A 252 -16.47 -1.17 9.66
N PRO A 253 -17.15 -1.10 10.81
CA PRO A 253 -18.54 -1.61 10.94
C PRO A 253 -19.54 -0.91 10.01
N THR A 254 -19.29 0.37 9.67
CA THR A 254 -20.15 1.17 8.79
C THR A 254 -19.78 0.90 7.32
N ARG A 255 -20.76 0.50 6.49
CA ARG A 255 -20.53 0.24 5.06
C ARG A 255 -20.29 1.54 4.31
N GLY A 256 -19.36 1.51 3.38
CA GLY A 256 -18.92 2.71 2.64
C GLY A 256 -17.82 3.50 3.35
N ILE A 257 -17.63 3.29 4.64
CA ILE A 257 -16.58 3.94 5.43
C ILE A 257 -15.49 2.93 5.78
N GLY A 258 -14.24 3.30 5.57
CA GLY A 258 -13.06 2.55 5.99
C GLY A 258 -12.29 3.27 7.09
N VAL A 259 -11.30 2.57 7.66
CA VAL A 259 -10.36 3.14 8.63
C VAL A 259 -9.09 3.54 7.90
N SER A 260 -8.70 4.81 8.04
CA SER A 260 -7.48 5.36 7.44
C SER A 260 -6.22 4.78 8.09
N ASP A 261 -5.21 4.48 7.28
CA ASP A 261 -3.89 4.05 7.79
C ASP A 261 -3.14 5.17 8.53
N ILE A 262 -3.48 6.42 8.24
CA ILE A 262 -2.80 7.61 8.77
C ILE A 262 -3.67 8.42 9.73
N GLY A 263 -4.83 7.90 10.15
CA GLY A 263 -5.75 8.63 11.02
C GLY A 263 -5.04 9.24 12.24
N ASP A 264 -4.58 8.40 13.15
CA ASP A 264 -3.90 8.84 14.39
C ASP A 264 -2.51 9.45 14.12
N ILE A 265 -1.86 9.01 13.04
CA ILE A 265 -0.55 9.52 12.60
C ILE A 265 -0.64 10.99 12.19
N ALA A 266 -1.71 11.38 11.49
CA ALA A 266 -1.93 12.76 11.05
C ALA A 266 -2.08 13.72 12.25
N ASP A 267 -2.74 13.28 13.32
CA ASP A 267 -2.86 14.08 14.54
C ASP A 267 -1.51 14.25 15.22
N MET A 268 -0.69 13.19 15.27
CA MET A 268 0.66 13.26 15.79
C MET A 268 1.57 14.15 14.94
N GLN A 269 1.48 14.03 13.60
CA GLN A 269 2.17 14.92 12.65
C GLN A 269 1.80 16.39 12.86
N ASN A 270 0.51 16.68 13.11
CA ASN A 270 0.06 18.03 13.42
C ASN A 270 0.67 18.57 14.71
N SER A 271 0.78 17.72 15.73
CA SER A 271 1.46 18.09 16.98
C SER A 271 2.94 18.43 16.75
N ILE A 272 3.65 17.62 15.96
CA ILE A 272 5.04 17.89 15.57
C ILE A 272 5.14 19.22 14.78
N TYR A 273 4.22 19.48 13.84
CA TYR A 273 4.19 20.73 13.07
C TYR A 273 4.08 21.97 13.94
N ASN A 274 3.26 21.92 15.00
CA ASN A 274 3.13 23.00 15.97
C ASN A 274 4.43 23.19 16.79
N GLU A 275 5.06 22.10 17.23
CA GLU A 275 6.34 22.16 17.94
C GLU A 275 7.50 22.68 17.08
N LEU A 276 7.55 22.31 15.81
CA LEU A 276 8.53 22.87 14.85
C LEU A 276 8.34 24.38 14.69
N SER A 277 7.11 24.87 14.70
CA SER A 277 6.84 26.31 14.71
C SER A 277 7.42 27.02 15.92
N GLU A 278 7.34 26.40 17.11
CA GLU A 278 7.94 26.96 18.33
C GLU A 278 9.47 27.05 18.23
N ILE A 279 10.11 26.00 17.69
CA ILE A 279 11.56 25.98 17.46
C ILE A 279 11.96 27.09 16.49
N GLU A 280 11.28 27.24 15.35
CA GLU A 280 11.56 28.31 14.39
C GLU A 280 11.43 29.71 15.01
N GLN A 281 10.44 29.94 15.87
CA GLN A 281 10.30 31.20 16.59
C GLN A 281 11.47 31.43 17.58
N GLN A 282 11.84 30.39 18.35
CA GLN A 282 12.94 30.51 19.30
C GLN A 282 14.30 30.74 18.62
N ILE A 283 14.57 30.04 17.51
CA ILE A 283 15.77 30.26 16.69
C ILE A 283 15.84 31.70 16.22
N ARG A 284 14.72 32.27 15.77
CA ARG A 284 14.65 33.66 15.29
C ARG A 284 14.89 34.66 16.40
N ILE A 285 14.25 34.49 17.58
CA ILE A 285 14.45 35.35 18.72
C ILE A 285 15.88 35.23 19.24
N SER A 286 16.45 34.03 19.26
CA SER A 286 17.84 33.81 19.67
C SER A 286 18.86 34.39 18.70
N GLY A 287 18.56 34.35 17.38
CA GLY A 287 19.40 34.95 16.34
C GLY A 287 19.34 36.47 16.31
N HIS A 288 18.26 37.06 16.86
CA HIS A 288 18.07 38.52 16.94
C HIS A 288 17.69 38.91 18.37
N PRO A 289 18.63 38.86 19.32
CA PRO A 289 18.35 39.16 20.72
C PRO A 289 17.84 40.57 20.91
N THR A 290 16.83 40.72 21.76
CA THR A 290 16.23 42.02 22.06
C THR A 290 17.11 42.82 23.00
N LEU A 291 17.51 44.01 22.62
CA LEU A 291 18.22 44.96 23.49
C LEU A 291 17.22 45.69 24.36
N VAL A 292 17.34 45.49 25.68
CA VAL A 292 16.60 46.27 26.67
C VAL A 292 17.50 47.38 27.18
N LYS A 293 17.04 48.64 27.04
CA LYS A 293 17.76 49.83 27.48
C LYS A 293 16.79 50.85 28.04
N THR A 294 17.31 51.77 28.84
CA THR A 294 16.56 52.93 29.30
C THR A 294 16.41 53.95 28.16
N ILE A 295 15.40 54.81 28.23
CA ILE A 295 15.11 55.82 27.20
C ILE A 295 16.32 56.74 26.97
N ASP A 296 17.05 57.08 28.02
CA ASP A 296 18.17 58.01 28.01
C ASP A 296 19.50 57.37 27.59
N THR A 297 19.56 56.08 27.40
CA THR A 297 20.81 55.40 27.01
C THR A 297 20.90 55.29 25.48
N GLU A 298 21.90 55.91 24.88
CA GLU A 298 22.22 55.71 23.46
C GLU A 298 22.97 54.37 23.31
N ALA A 299 22.26 53.34 22.87
CA ALA A 299 22.82 52.03 22.60
C ALA A 299 22.19 51.39 21.33
N SER A 300 23.02 50.76 20.51
CA SER A 300 22.59 49.97 19.37
C SER A 300 23.10 48.54 19.49
N ALA A 301 22.33 47.57 19.02
CA ALA A 301 22.76 46.17 18.96
C ALA A 301 23.27 45.87 17.54
N GLY A 302 24.40 45.17 17.43
CA GLY A 302 25.00 44.74 16.17
C GLY A 302 26.43 44.22 16.36
N ALA A 303 26.95 43.53 15.34
CA ALA A 303 28.33 43.07 15.38
C ALA A 303 29.30 44.26 15.45
N GLY A 304 30.10 44.31 16.52
CA GLY A 304 31.06 45.41 16.76
C GLY A 304 30.46 46.68 17.34
N ALA A 305 29.18 46.69 17.75
CA ALA A 305 28.58 47.83 18.46
C ALA A 305 29.26 48.08 19.79
N ILE A 306 29.65 49.33 20.07
CA ILE A 306 30.22 49.75 21.37
C ILE A 306 29.14 50.56 22.07
N ILE A 307 28.84 50.16 23.31
CA ILE A 307 27.90 50.86 24.20
C ILE A 307 28.71 51.62 25.23
N ASN A 308 28.72 52.95 25.12
CA ASN A 308 29.37 53.83 26.09
C ASN A 308 28.40 54.14 27.24
N MET A 309 28.84 53.92 28.48
CA MET A 309 28.03 54.14 29.67
C MET A 309 28.78 55.00 30.67
N PRO A 310 28.09 55.88 31.44
CA PRO A 310 28.70 56.54 32.57
C PRO A 310 29.18 55.54 33.62
N ASN A 311 30.34 55.85 34.27
CA ASN A 311 30.96 54.98 35.25
C ASN A 311 30.06 54.70 36.49
N GLU A 312 29.11 55.58 36.78
CA GLU A 312 28.24 55.54 37.96
C GLU A 312 26.83 54.99 37.66
N THR A 313 26.62 54.30 36.48
CA THR A 313 25.30 53.75 36.12
C THR A 313 24.94 52.58 37.06
N ASP A 314 23.74 52.66 37.66
CA ASP A 314 23.15 51.61 38.45
C ASP A 314 23.16 50.30 37.65
N PRO A 315 23.63 49.14 38.20
CA PRO A 315 23.63 47.87 37.53
C PRO A 315 22.27 47.47 36.93
N GLY A 316 21.15 47.87 37.57
CA GLY A 316 19.80 47.60 37.12
C GLY A 316 19.37 48.41 35.88
N LEU A 317 20.08 49.51 35.54
CA LEU A 317 19.81 50.35 34.38
C LEU A 317 20.72 50.06 33.18
N ARG A 318 21.61 49.10 33.31
CA ARG A 318 22.53 48.71 32.23
C ARG A 318 21.78 48.05 31.08
N PRO A 319 22.11 48.34 29.83
CA PRO A 319 21.55 47.63 28.69
C PRO A 319 21.82 46.14 28.81
N GLN A 320 20.77 45.34 28.60
CA GLN A 320 20.82 43.90 28.68
C GLN A 320 20.28 43.30 27.37
N LEU A 321 20.92 42.25 26.90
CA LEU A 321 20.38 41.43 25.81
C LEU A 321 19.45 40.37 26.39
N LEU A 322 18.20 40.44 26.03
CA LEU A 322 17.20 39.43 26.38
C LEU A 322 17.27 38.32 25.35
N GLN A 323 17.80 37.19 25.77
CA GLN A 323 17.94 36.01 24.93
C GLN A 323 17.34 34.80 25.63
N PRO A 324 16.47 34.03 24.94
CA PRO A 324 15.94 32.77 25.49
C PRO A 324 17.07 31.78 25.78
N SER A 325 16.91 30.96 26.82
CA SER A 325 17.84 29.87 27.09
C SER A 325 17.64 28.74 26.08
N GLY A 326 18.72 28.13 25.58
CA GLY A 326 18.64 27.00 24.62
C GLY A 326 17.98 25.73 25.18
N GLN A 327 17.81 25.63 26.52
CA GLN A 327 17.22 24.43 27.17
C GLN A 327 15.78 24.15 26.72
N SER A 328 14.99 25.19 26.36
CA SER A 328 13.63 24.99 25.87
C SER A 328 13.61 24.33 24.50
N ILE A 329 14.57 24.64 23.62
CA ILE A 329 14.73 24.03 22.31
C ILE A 329 15.02 22.53 22.47
N ASP A 330 15.94 22.15 23.36
CA ASP A 330 16.28 20.75 23.62
C ASP A 330 15.08 19.93 24.14
N MET A 331 14.25 20.53 24.99
CA MET A 331 13.02 19.87 25.47
C MET A 331 12.03 19.63 24.33
N ILE A 332 11.85 20.60 23.43
CA ILE A 332 10.93 20.44 22.28
C ILE A 332 11.48 19.41 21.30
N LEU A 333 12.78 19.42 20.99
CA LEU A 333 13.41 18.40 20.15
C LEU A 333 13.24 16.99 20.71
N ASN A 334 13.43 16.80 22.01
CA ASN A 334 13.18 15.51 22.69
C ASN A 334 11.70 15.10 22.60
N SER A 335 10.77 16.06 22.69
CA SER A 335 9.33 15.80 22.50
C SER A 335 9.04 15.33 21.08
N ILE A 336 9.58 16.02 20.07
CA ILE A 336 9.44 15.64 18.65
C ILE A 336 9.99 14.23 18.41
N GLU A 337 11.20 13.94 18.92
CA GLU A 337 11.81 12.61 18.77
C GLU A 337 10.94 11.49 19.36
N ASN A 338 10.36 11.73 20.54
CA ASN A 338 9.43 10.77 21.16
C ASN A 338 8.14 10.59 20.34
N LYS A 339 7.62 11.65 19.71
CA LYS A 339 6.45 11.57 18.83
C LYS A 339 6.77 10.83 17.53
N VAL A 340 7.94 11.06 16.94
CA VAL A 340 8.40 10.29 15.76
C VAL A 340 8.50 8.80 16.10
N LYS A 341 9.09 8.45 17.24
CA LYS A 341 9.13 7.06 17.73
C LYS A 341 7.72 6.46 17.95
N ALA A 342 6.77 7.29 18.39
CA ALA A 342 5.37 6.87 18.55
C ALA A 342 4.71 6.63 17.17
N ILE A 343 4.93 7.51 16.20
CA ILE A 343 4.48 7.33 14.81
C ILE A 343 5.02 6.02 14.23
N ASP A 344 6.32 5.75 14.37
CA ASP A 344 6.94 4.54 13.85
C ASP A 344 6.37 3.26 14.49
N ARG A 345 6.03 3.30 15.78
CA ARG A 345 5.32 2.18 16.44
C ARG A 345 3.90 1.99 15.93
N MET A 346 3.12 3.07 15.77
CA MET A 346 1.75 3.00 15.24
C MET A 346 1.72 2.48 13.80
N ALA A 347 2.73 2.86 13.02
CA ALA A 347 2.88 2.42 11.64
C ALA A 347 3.53 1.03 11.49
N HIS A 348 3.99 0.40 12.57
CA HIS A 348 4.79 -0.84 12.55
C HIS A 348 6.06 -0.74 11.69
N LEU A 349 6.65 0.46 11.60
CA LEU A 349 7.82 0.76 10.77
C LEU A 349 9.10 1.02 11.58
N GLY A 350 9.08 0.81 12.89
CA GLY A 350 10.23 1.05 13.75
C GLY A 350 11.49 0.32 13.31
N SER A 351 11.34 -0.91 12.83
CA SER A 351 12.45 -1.72 12.31
C SER A 351 12.94 -1.28 10.93
N VAL A 352 12.07 -0.72 10.09
CA VAL A 352 12.38 -0.31 8.71
C VAL A 352 13.05 1.06 8.67
N ARG A 353 12.62 2.00 9.56
CA ARG A 353 13.11 3.39 9.59
C ARG A 353 14.29 3.62 10.52
N ALA A 354 14.52 2.74 11.49
CA ALA A 354 15.63 2.85 12.45
C ALA A 354 16.95 2.34 11.85
N VAL A 355 17.49 3.06 10.87
CA VAL A 355 18.78 2.71 10.21
C VAL A 355 19.97 2.80 11.18
N GLU A 356 19.87 3.60 12.24
CA GLU A 356 20.99 3.92 13.14
C GLU A 356 20.99 3.15 14.47
N GLN A 357 19.87 2.54 14.87
CA GLN A 357 19.78 1.81 16.16
C GLN A 357 19.82 0.29 15.99
N ARG A 358 20.89 -0.25 15.40
CA ARG A 358 21.14 -1.70 15.26
C ARG A 358 21.35 -2.47 16.58
N GLN A 359 21.07 -1.87 17.75
CA GLN A 359 21.23 -2.49 19.08
C GLN A 359 19.92 -3.07 19.66
N GLY A 360 18.84 -3.14 18.88
CA GLY A 360 17.65 -3.88 19.30
C GLY A 360 17.90 -5.40 19.30
N SER A 361 17.39 -6.14 20.29
CA SER A 361 17.47 -7.60 20.26
C SER A 361 16.81 -8.13 18.98
N GLY A 362 17.40 -9.12 18.30
CA GLY A 362 16.88 -9.70 17.05
C GLY A 362 15.41 -10.13 17.15
N ILE A 363 14.96 -10.58 18.34
CA ILE A 363 13.57 -10.97 18.62
C ILE A 363 12.59 -9.78 18.48
N ARG A 364 12.97 -8.59 19.00
CA ARG A 364 12.13 -7.40 18.88
C ARG A 364 11.94 -6.98 17.42
N LEU A 365 13.03 -6.97 16.66
CA LEU A 365 13.03 -6.64 15.24
C LEU A 365 12.13 -7.59 14.45
N GLN A 366 12.23 -8.90 14.72
CA GLN A 366 11.38 -9.92 14.10
C GLN A 366 9.89 -9.71 14.43
N THR A 367 9.54 -9.36 15.67
CA THR A 367 8.15 -9.13 16.06
C THR A 367 7.56 -7.93 15.34
N GLU A 368 8.31 -6.83 15.23
CA GLU A 368 7.86 -5.62 14.51
C GLU A 368 7.68 -5.91 13.01
N MET A 369 8.61 -6.65 12.40
CA MET A 369 8.51 -7.08 11.00
C MET A 369 7.29 -7.97 10.76
N LEU A 370 6.99 -8.89 11.68
CA LEU A 370 5.81 -9.76 11.60
C LEU A 370 4.50 -8.96 11.67
N GLN A 371 4.44 -7.92 12.50
CA GLN A 371 3.27 -7.04 12.58
C GLN A 371 3.04 -6.27 11.28
N LEU A 372 4.11 -5.75 10.67
CA LEU A 372 4.04 -5.08 9.38
C LEU A 372 3.59 -6.05 8.28
N ASP A 373 4.17 -7.26 8.23
CA ASP A 373 3.80 -8.30 7.27
C ASP A 373 2.31 -8.67 7.39
N THR A 374 1.82 -8.83 8.62
CA THR A 374 0.40 -9.11 8.89
C THR A 374 -0.51 -7.99 8.36
N LYS A 375 -0.14 -6.73 8.61
CA LYS A 375 -0.89 -5.56 8.10
C LYS A 375 -0.91 -5.51 6.58
N LEU A 376 0.24 -5.75 5.94
CA LEU A 376 0.35 -5.77 4.48
C LEU A 376 -0.44 -6.94 3.87
N THR A 377 -0.43 -8.10 4.50
CA THR A 377 -1.24 -9.27 4.08
C THR A 377 -2.74 -8.98 4.13
N GLU A 378 -3.23 -8.28 5.17
CA GLU A 378 -4.63 -7.86 5.24
C GLU A 378 -4.98 -6.90 4.09
N LYS A 379 -4.13 -5.90 3.81
CA LYS A 379 -4.31 -4.97 2.70
C LYS A 379 -4.30 -5.69 1.35
N ALA A 380 -3.38 -6.61 1.14
CA ALA A 380 -3.28 -7.43 -0.06
C ALA A 380 -4.58 -8.20 -0.33
N LYS A 381 -5.15 -8.83 0.70
CA LYS A 381 -6.44 -9.54 0.61
C LYS A 381 -7.60 -8.61 0.29
N ASN A 382 -7.64 -7.40 0.86
CA ASN A 382 -8.68 -6.41 0.53
C ASN A 382 -8.56 -5.95 -0.93
N LEU A 383 -7.35 -5.72 -1.44
CA LEU A 383 -7.10 -5.40 -2.85
C LEU A 383 -7.49 -6.55 -3.78
N GLN A 384 -7.11 -7.78 -3.43
CA GLN A 384 -7.48 -8.99 -4.19
C GLN A 384 -9.00 -9.09 -4.37
N LEU A 385 -9.76 -8.99 -3.28
CA LEU A 385 -11.23 -9.02 -3.31
C LEU A 385 -11.82 -7.90 -4.19
N SER A 386 -11.19 -6.73 -4.19
CA SER A 386 -11.64 -5.60 -4.99
C SER A 386 -11.32 -5.80 -6.48
N GLU A 387 -10.13 -6.30 -6.83
CA GLU A 387 -9.79 -6.65 -8.21
C GLU A 387 -10.70 -7.74 -8.78
N GLU A 388 -11.00 -8.79 -8.00
CA GLU A 388 -11.95 -9.82 -8.43
C GLU A 388 -13.33 -9.24 -8.77
N GLN A 389 -13.80 -8.25 -7.99
CA GLN A 389 -15.06 -7.58 -8.28
C GLN A 389 -14.97 -6.73 -9.54
N VAL A 390 -13.85 -6.04 -9.76
CA VAL A 390 -13.59 -5.26 -10.99
C VAL A 390 -13.66 -6.17 -12.22
N PHE A 391 -12.98 -7.32 -12.21
CA PHE A 391 -13.00 -8.23 -13.36
C PHE A 391 -14.35 -8.91 -13.57
N ARG A 392 -15.11 -9.17 -12.50
CA ARG A 392 -16.51 -9.61 -12.64
C ARG A 392 -17.38 -8.55 -13.31
N LEU A 393 -17.18 -7.27 -12.99
CA LEU A 393 -17.89 -6.16 -13.64
C LEU A 393 -17.44 -5.98 -15.09
N PHE A 394 -16.13 -6.06 -15.35
CA PHE A 394 -15.58 -6.04 -16.71
C PHE A 394 -16.21 -7.14 -17.57
N ALA A 395 -16.24 -8.38 -17.08
CA ALA A 395 -16.87 -9.51 -17.78
C ALA A 395 -18.36 -9.28 -18.04
N ASN A 396 -19.09 -8.70 -17.07
CA ASN A 396 -20.49 -8.37 -17.28
C ASN A 396 -20.71 -7.36 -18.43
N PHE A 397 -19.85 -6.34 -18.55
CA PHE A 397 -19.88 -5.41 -19.68
C PHE A 397 -19.56 -6.09 -21.02
N MET A 398 -18.84 -7.22 -20.97
CA MET A 398 -18.55 -8.06 -22.15
C MET A 398 -19.60 -9.15 -22.37
N ASN A 399 -20.68 -9.19 -21.57
CA ASN A 399 -21.70 -10.25 -21.54
C ASN A 399 -21.11 -11.65 -21.29
N MET A 400 -20.11 -11.73 -20.42
CA MET A 400 -19.41 -12.95 -20.01
C MET A 400 -19.48 -13.13 -18.49
N ASN A 401 -19.28 -14.35 -18.01
CA ASN A 401 -19.04 -14.64 -16.60
C ASN A 401 -17.53 -14.86 -16.40
N TRP A 402 -16.95 -14.20 -15.42
CA TRP A 402 -15.54 -14.39 -15.10
C TRP A 402 -15.35 -15.62 -14.20
N ASP A 403 -14.40 -16.48 -14.56
CA ASP A 403 -14.00 -17.70 -13.85
C ASP A 403 -12.52 -17.71 -13.48
N GLY A 404 -11.87 -16.55 -13.56
CA GLY A 404 -10.46 -16.40 -13.21
C GLY A 404 -10.19 -16.35 -11.70
N GLU A 405 -8.91 -16.25 -11.38
CA GLU A 405 -8.38 -16.16 -10.01
C GLU A 405 -7.32 -15.07 -9.93
N ILE A 406 -7.34 -14.29 -8.86
CA ILE A 406 -6.31 -13.30 -8.56
C ILE A 406 -5.64 -13.68 -7.26
N LYS A 407 -4.32 -13.65 -7.22
CA LYS A 407 -3.54 -13.94 -6.02
C LYS A 407 -2.50 -12.84 -5.79
N TYR A 408 -2.70 -12.07 -4.75
CA TYR A 408 -1.70 -11.13 -4.24
C TYR A 408 -0.63 -11.87 -3.43
N PRO A 409 0.60 -11.32 -3.34
CA PRO A 409 1.60 -11.87 -2.43
C PRO A 409 1.08 -11.91 -0.99
N ASP A 410 1.34 -12.99 -0.29
CA ASP A 410 1.02 -13.19 1.13
C ASP A 410 2.25 -13.09 2.04
N ILE A 411 3.44 -12.99 1.45
CA ILE A 411 4.72 -12.82 2.13
C ILE A 411 5.46 -11.65 1.48
N PHE A 412 5.77 -10.60 2.24
CA PHE A 412 6.38 -9.38 1.71
C PHE A 412 7.90 -9.32 1.87
N ASN A 413 8.55 -10.42 2.31
CA ASN A 413 10.03 -10.54 2.44
C ASN A 413 10.69 -9.30 3.08
N ILE A 414 10.09 -8.78 4.15
CA ILE A 414 10.64 -7.67 4.94
C ILE A 414 11.84 -8.16 5.76
N ARG A 415 12.05 -9.50 5.80
CA ARG A 415 13.05 -10.18 6.59
C ARG A 415 14.46 -9.88 6.09
N ASP A 416 15.41 -9.80 7.00
CA ASP A 416 16.83 -9.75 6.66
C ASP A 416 17.26 -11.13 6.13
N ARG A 417 17.37 -11.24 4.80
CA ARG A 417 17.81 -12.48 4.13
C ARG A 417 19.15 -12.98 4.63
N ASN A 418 20.06 -12.08 4.99
CA ASN A 418 21.37 -12.46 5.49
C ASN A 418 21.26 -13.14 6.86
N TYR A 419 20.38 -12.64 7.72
CA TYR A 419 20.12 -13.24 9.03
C TYR A 419 19.44 -14.62 8.90
N GLU A 420 18.46 -14.78 8.01
CA GLU A 420 17.83 -16.06 7.74
C GLU A 420 18.80 -17.08 7.15
N MET A 421 19.64 -16.65 6.20
CA MET A 421 20.71 -17.49 5.65
C MET A 421 21.72 -17.91 6.71
N ASP A 422 22.07 -17.03 7.65
CA ASP A 422 22.99 -17.37 8.74
C ASP A 422 22.39 -18.39 9.72
N ILE A 423 21.09 -18.30 9.99
CA ILE A 423 20.37 -19.33 10.78
C ILE A 423 20.33 -20.65 10.04
N LEU A 424 19.99 -20.64 8.75
CA LEU A 424 19.91 -21.85 7.92
C LEU A 424 21.28 -22.49 7.75
N LYS A 425 22.35 -21.71 7.58
CA LYS A 425 23.73 -22.21 7.57
C LYS A 425 24.08 -22.89 8.90
N LYS A 426 23.79 -22.23 10.04
CA LYS A 426 24.01 -22.83 11.37
C LYS A 426 23.22 -24.10 11.57
N ALA A 427 21.99 -24.18 11.07
CA ALA A 427 21.16 -25.37 11.12
C ALA A 427 21.73 -26.50 10.23
N ALA A 428 22.22 -26.18 9.04
CA ALA A 428 22.89 -27.12 8.15
C ALA A 428 24.23 -27.60 8.73
N ASP A 429 25.02 -26.70 9.33
CA ASP A 429 26.30 -27.01 9.98
C ASP A 429 26.14 -27.91 11.22
N SER A 430 24.98 -27.89 11.88
CA SER A 430 24.65 -28.81 12.98
C SER A 430 24.55 -30.27 12.53
N LYS A 431 24.63 -30.55 11.24
CA LYS A 431 24.60 -31.89 10.61
C LYS A 431 23.46 -32.78 11.15
N PRO A 432 22.21 -32.42 10.92
CA PRO A 432 21.11 -33.27 11.34
C PRO A 432 21.23 -34.63 10.65
N GLU A 433 21.19 -35.73 11.42
CA GLU A 433 21.28 -37.11 10.89
C GLU A 433 19.99 -37.53 10.16
N ASP A 434 18.88 -36.85 10.46
CA ASP A 434 17.57 -37.12 9.86
C ASP A 434 17.46 -36.53 8.44
N PRO A 435 17.29 -37.39 7.41
CA PRO A 435 17.13 -36.94 6.02
C PRO A 435 15.97 -35.97 5.81
N ALA A 436 14.87 -36.12 6.56
CA ALA A 436 13.69 -35.28 6.47
C ALA A 436 13.96 -33.85 6.98
N ILE A 437 14.80 -33.70 8.01
CA ILE A 437 15.21 -32.38 8.53
C ILE A 437 16.15 -31.72 7.52
N LYS A 438 17.07 -32.48 6.94
CA LYS A 438 17.99 -31.94 5.92
C LYS A 438 17.25 -31.44 4.69
N GLN A 439 16.26 -32.20 4.21
CA GLN A 439 15.42 -31.80 3.10
C GLN A 439 14.65 -30.51 3.40
N LYS A 440 14.08 -30.36 4.60
CA LYS A 440 13.38 -29.14 5.02
C LYS A 440 14.31 -27.91 5.12
N ILE A 441 15.56 -28.11 5.52
CA ILE A 441 16.56 -27.02 5.55
C ILE A 441 16.88 -26.58 4.13
N ASP A 442 17.11 -27.54 3.22
CA ASP A 442 17.38 -27.27 1.81
C ASP A 442 16.21 -26.54 1.14
N GLU A 443 14.98 -26.99 1.37
CA GLU A 443 13.77 -26.33 0.87
C GLU A 443 13.67 -24.88 1.38
N LYS A 444 13.96 -24.65 2.66
CA LYS A 444 13.94 -23.28 3.23
C LYS A 444 15.08 -22.41 2.71
N ILE A 445 16.24 -22.96 2.40
CA ILE A 445 17.34 -22.23 1.75
C ILE A 445 16.88 -21.76 0.37
N ILE A 446 16.19 -22.60 -0.37
CA ILE A 446 15.62 -22.24 -1.68
C ILE A 446 14.56 -21.14 -1.52
N ASP A 447 13.68 -21.23 -0.52
CA ASP A 447 12.68 -20.21 -0.19
C ASP A 447 13.29 -18.81 0.09
N VAL A 448 14.49 -18.78 0.65
CA VAL A 448 15.18 -17.52 0.96
C VAL A 448 15.90 -16.95 -0.28
N ILE A 449 16.39 -17.81 -1.17
CA ILE A 449 17.16 -17.41 -2.36
C ILE A 449 16.23 -17.04 -3.51
N GLU A 450 15.21 -17.88 -3.78
CA GLU A 450 14.29 -17.73 -4.89
C GLU A 450 12.98 -17.12 -4.44
N THR A 451 12.60 -16.00 -5.07
CA THR A 451 11.37 -15.26 -4.76
C THR A 451 10.22 -15.61 -5.70
N ASP A 452 10.51 -16.27 -6.82
CA ASP A 452 9.49 -16.71 -7.75
C ASP A 452 9.00 -18.10 -7.35
N GLU A 453 7.68 -18.20 -7.05
CA GLU A 453 7.04 -19.44 -6.60
C GLU A 453 7.05 -20.51 -7.70
N ASP A 454 6.97 -20.13 -8.98
CA ASP A 454 6.97 -21.07 -10.08
C ASP A 454 8.38 -21.63 -10.33
N ALA A 455 9.42 -20.76 -10.32
CA ALA A 455 10.82 -21.19 -10.38
C ALA A 455 11.22 -22.08 -9.19
N ARG A 456 10.64 -21.80 -8.00
CA ARG A 456 10.82 -22.60 -6.79
C ARG A 456 10.20 -23.98 -6.91
N LEU A 457 8.98 -24.07 -7.43
CA LEU A 457 8.29 -25.36 -7.66
C LEU A 457 9.02 -26.19 -8.70
N ASP A 458 9.43 -25.59 -9.82
CA ASP A 458 10.24 -26.25 -10.85
C ASP A 458 11.55 -26.80 -10.29
N PHE A 459 12.21 -26.06 -9.39
CA PHE A 459 13.44 -26.51 -8.75
C PHE A 459 13.22 -27.69 -7.80
N ILE A 460 12.12 -27.66 -7.02
CA ILE A 460 11.74 -28.73 -6.09
C ILE A 460 11.35 -29.99 -6.88
N GLU A 461 10.56 -29.87 -7.95
CA GLU A 461 10.16 -30.98 -8.80
C GLU A 461 11.35 -31.61 -9.52
N ASN A 462 12.24 -30.79 -10.08
CA ASN A 462 13.46 -31.29 -10.71
C ASN A 462 14.40 -32.00 -9.73
N LYS A 463 14.46 -31.54 -8.46
CA LYS A 463 15.24 -32.20 -7.40
C LYS A 463 14.61 -33.51 -6.95
N GLN A 464 13.28 -33.62 -6.93
CA GLN A 464 12.56 -34.86 -6.64
C GLN A 464 12.74 -35.89 -7.77
N GLN A 465 12.78 -35.47 -9.01
CA GLN A 465 13.06 -36.32 -10.16
C GLN A 465 14.52 -36.76 -10.25
N ALA A 466 15.45 -35.95 -9.71
CA ALA A 466 16.88 -36.26 -9.67
C ALA A 466 17.30 -37.15 -8.49
N GLN A 467 16.41 -37.45 -7.55
CA GLN A 467 16.70 -38.49 -6.53
C GLN A 467 16.56 -39.84 -7.18
N PRO A 468 17.63 -40.67 -7.21
CA PRO A 468 17.48 -42.04 -7.68
C PRO A 468 16.42 -42.72 -6.82
N THR A 469 15.39 -43.22 -7.48
CA THR A 469 14.38 -44.06 -6.85
C THR A 469 15.12 -45.18 -6.16
N THR A 470 15.26 -45.16 -4.85
CA THR A 470 15.67 -46.31 -4.08
C THR A 470 14.56 -47.36 -4.28
N MET A 471 14.72 -48.16 -5.33
CA MET A 471 13.90 -49.36 -5.47
C MET A 471 14.11 -50.17 -4.22
N THR A 472 13.08 -50.32 -3.39
CA THR A 472 13.00 -51.34 -2.36
C THR A 472 12.95 -52.66 -3.10
N HIS A 473 14.13 -53.25 -3.36
CA HIS A 473 14.22 -54.57 -3.93
C HIS A 473 13.74 -55.58 -2.89
N SER A 474 12.65 -56.23 -3.20
CA SER A 474 12.40 -57.54 -2.60
C SER A 474 13.62 -58.44 -2.83
N PRO A 475 14.09 -59.22 -1.85
CA PRO A 475 15.30 -60.02 -2.04
C PRO A 475 15.12 -60.92 -3.27
N MET A 476 16.00 -60.80 -4.25
CA MET A 476 16.02 -61.65 -5.44
C MET A 476 16.37 -63.05 -5.00
N THR A 477 15.42 -63.96 -5.10
CA THR A 477 15.55 -65.34 -4.58
C THR A 477 15.97 -66.35 -5.64
N THR A 478 15.92 -65.98 -6.93
CA THR A 478 16.29 -66.93 -8.00
C THR A 478 17.32 -66.34 -9.00
N LYS A 479 18.16 -67.21 -9.57
CA LYS A 479 19.15 -66.86 -10.60
C LYS A 479 18.50 -66.24 -11.85
N ALA A 480 17.28 -66.65 -12.17
CA ALA A 480 16.51 -66.16 -13.29
C ALA A 480 16.08 -64.68 -13.09
N ASP A 481 15.67 -64.31 -11.86
CA ASP A 481 15.29 -62.95 -11.51
C ASP A 481 16.47 -62.00 -11.56
N MET A 482 17.66 -62.45 -11.16
CA MET A 482 18.93 -61.69 -11.25
C MET A 482 19.35 -61.43 -12.68
N ILE A 483 19.27 -62.43 -13.56
CA ILE A 483 19.60 -62.27 -14.99
C ILE A 483 18.62 -61.32 -15.69
N LYS A 484 17.34 -61.43 -15.35
CA LYS A 484 16.33 -60.52 -15.88
C LYS A 484 16.59 -59.08 -15.47
N HIS A 485 16.88 -58.87 -14.20
CA HIS A 485 17.22 -57.54 -13.67
C HIS A 485 18.46 -56.91 -14.29
N MET A 486 19.53 -57.72 -14.46
CA MET A 486 20.75 -57.24 -15.19
C MET A 486 20.44 -56.83 -16.61
N ARG A 487 19.62 -57.56 -17.37
CA ARG A 487 19.22 -57.20 -18.72
C ARG A 487 18.42 -55.90 -18.74
N GLU A 488 17.52 -55.66 -17.78
CA GLU A 488 16.79 -54.43 -17.65
C GLU A 488 17.73 -53.21 -17.37
N MET A 489 18.74 -53.39 -16.52
CA MET A 489 19.71 -52.34 -16.23
C MET A 489 20.61 -52.02 -17.46
N VAL A 490 21.04 -53.04 -18.20
CA VAL A 490 21.79 -52.85 -19.46
C VAL A 490 20.92 -52.12 -20.51
N GLN A 491 19.64 -52.43 -20.60
CA GLN A 491 18.72 -51.70 -21.49
C GLN A 491 18.51 -50.23 -21.07
N GLN A 492 18.64 -49.92 -19.77
CA GLN A 492 18.62 -48.57 -19.22
C GLN A 492 19.94 -47.80 -19.35
N GLY A 493 20.96 -48.44 -19.93
CA GLY A 493 22.24 -47.77 -20.24
C GLY A 493 23.31 -47.86 -19.15
N TYR A 494 23.11 -48.72 -18.12
CA TYR A 494 24.15 -48.94 -17.09
C TYR A 494 25.27 -49.81 -17.65
N THR A 495 26.50 -49.50 -17.31
CA THR A 495 27.66 -50.31 -17.62
C THR A 495 27.82 -51.47 -16.63
N ASP A 496 28.47 -52.57 -17.04
CA ASP A 496 28.66 -53.74 -16.17
C ASP A 496 29.36 -53.40 -14.84
N GLN A 497 30.26 -52.41 -14.86
CA GLN A 497 30.93 -51.90 -13.66
C GLN A 497 29.97 -51.20 -12.70
N GLN A 498 29.04 -50.41 -13.23
CA GLN A 498 28.03 -49.71 -12.44
C GLN A 498 26.96 -50.70 -11.87
N ILE A 499 26.65 -51.76 -12.60
CA ILE A 499 25.74 -52.83 -12.15
C ILE A 499 26.36 -53.59 -11.00
N MET A 500 27.67 -53.90 -11.07
CA MET A 500 28.38 -54.61 -10.00
C MET A 500 28.58 -53.75 -8.74
N GLU A 501 28.78 -52.44 -8.87
CA GLU A 501 28.81 -51.51 -7.73
C GLU A 501 27.46 -51.38 -7.02
N LEU A 502 26.37 -51.36 -7.77
CA LEU A 502 25.00 -51.24 -7.22
C LEU A 502 24.48 -52.55 -6.58
N HIS A 503 25.00 -53.71 -7.06
CA HIS A 503 24.55 -55.03 -6.62
C HIS A 503 25.73 -55.98 -6.29
N PRO A 504 26.44 -55.76 -5.17
CA PRO A 504 27.59 -56.55 -4.80
C PRO A 504 27.26 -58.04 -4.54
N GLU A 505 25.99 -58.38 -4.36
CA GLU A 505 25.52 -59.76 -4.28
C GLU A 505 25.66 -60.54 -5.60
N LEU A 506 25.68 -59.86 -6.75
CA LEU A 506 25.86 -60.47 -8.06
C LEU A 506 27.29 -60.97 -8.27
N ASP A 507 28.28 -60.33 -7.66
CA ASP A 507 29.69 -60.73 -7.74
C ASP A 507 29.93 -62.13 -7.13
N LYS A 508 29.23 -62.47 -6.03
CA LYS A 508 29.28 -63.79 -5.41
C LYS A 508 28.65 -64.90 -6.27
N PHE A 509 27.75 -64.56 -7.16
CA PHE A 509 27.09 -65.51 -8.06
C PHE A 509 27.87 -65.84 -9.31
N PHE A 510 28.69 -64.89 -9.79
CA PHE A 510 29.49 -65.04 -11.01
C PHE A 510 30.93 -65.52 -10.74
N ASN A 511 31.52 -65.15 -9.61
CA ASN A 511 32.90 -65.49 -9.23
C ASN A 511 33.02 -66.60 -8.18
N GLY A 512 31.88 -67.14 -7.69
CA GLY A 512 31.82 -68.12 -6.59
C GLY A 512 31.73 -69.60 -6.97
N ASN A 513 31.89 -70.04 -8.23
CA ASN A 513 31.89 -71.47 -8.60
C ASN A 513 33.01 -71.80 -9.58
N GLY A 514 34.17 -72.00 -9.02
CA GLY A 514 35.22 -72.81 -9.66
C GLY A 514 35.09 -74.22 -9.11
N ASP A 515 34.21 -75.04 -9.70
CA ASP A 515 34.43 -76.48 -9.86
C ASP A 515 33.33 -77.14 -10.72
N ASN A 516 33.81 -77.63 -11.89
CA ASN A 516 33.26 -78.74 -12.71
C ASN A 516 31.89 -78.61 -13.39
N ASN A 517 31.81 -78.32 -14.64
CA ASN A 517 31.63 -79.19 -15.81
C ASN A 517 31.21 -78.33 -17.02
N GLY A 518 31.91 -78.64 -18.11
CA GLY A 518 31.79 -77.90 -19.37
C GLY A 518 30.41 -78.02 -19.98
N GLU A 519 30.03 -76.86 -20.51
CA GLU A 519 29.30 -76.77 -21.78
C GLU A 519 29.45 -75.29 -22.28
N SER A 520 30.14 -75.21 -23.38
CA SER A 520 30.29 -73.95 -24.14
C SER A 520 28.94 -73.54 -24.72
N GLY A 521 28.44 -72.42 -24.28
CA GLY A 521 27.29 -71.74 -24.89
C GLY A 521 27.62 -70.27 -25.07
N THR A 522 28.03 -69.91 -26.25
CA THR A 522 28.09 -68.55 -26.75
C THR A 522 26.73 -67.89 -26.64
N TYR A 523 26.66 -66.77 -25.97
CA TYR A 523 25.46 -65.89 -25.94
C TYR A 523 25.74 -64.69 -26.83
N GLU A 524 24.96 -64.58 -27.95
CA GLU A 524 24.63 -63.35 -28.64
C GLU A 524 23.56 -62.57 -27.90
#